data_a9e1ccc1a89c12dadfc414c136ccc4a4
#
_entry.id   a9e1ccc1a89c12dadfc414c136ccc4a4
#
_cell.length_a   1.000
_cell.length_b   1.000
_cell.length_c   1.000
_cell.angle_alpha   90.00
_cell.angle_beta   90.00
_cell.angle_gamma   90.00
#
_symmetry.space_group_name_H-M   'P 1'
#
loop_
_entity.id
_entity.type
_entity.pdbx_description
1 polymer ?
#
loop_
_entity_poly.entity_id
_entity_poly.type
_entity_poly.pdbx_seq_one_letter_code
_entity_poly.pdbx_strand_id
1 'polypeptide(L)' 'MSSAREIELAQADVYYCHDRVALLRATLYRWGLRPTAHLRELERDLQRAELRLREIRSRQAS' A
#
# COMPACT_ATOMS: atom_id res chain seq x y z
N MET A 1 -12.53 -16.73 -14.82
CA MET A 1 -11.49 -16.71 -13.92
C MET A 1 -10.87 -15.37 -13.73
N SER A 2 -10.70 -15.06 -12.53
CA SER A 2 -10.56 -13.70 -12.03
C SER A 2 -9.14 -13.23 -11.80
N SER A 3 -8.13 -13.94 -12.31
CA SER A 3 -6.76 -13.61 -11.94
C SER A 3 -6.32 -12.21 -12.36
N ALA A 4 -6.72 -11.77 -13.55
CA ALA A 4 -6.40 -10.41 -13.99
C ALA A 4 -7.10 -9.37 -13.09
N ARG A 5 -8.34 -9.68 -12.71
CA ARG A 5 -9.10 -8.78 -11.83
C ARG A 5 -8.52 -8.75 -10.42
N GLU A 6 -8.04 -9.89 -9.91
CA GLU A 6 -7.37 -9.93 -8.62
C GLU A 6 -6.11 -9.06 -8.62
N ILE A 7 -5.32 -9.13 -9.68
CA ILE A 7 -4.14 -8.30 -9.80
C ILE A 7 -4.52 -6.83 -9.84
N GLU A 8 -5.54 -6.46 -10.62
CA GLU A 8 -5.99 -5.08 -10.71
C GLU A 8 -6.43 -4.55 -9.35
N LEU A 9 -7.20 -5.34 -8.61
CA LEU A 9 -7.66 -4.94 -7.28
C LEU A 9 -6.50 -4.83 -6.30
N ALA A 10 -5.57 -5.76 -6.35
CA ALA A 10 -4.39 -5.71 -5.48
C ALA A 10 -3.50 -4.52 -5.82
N GLN A 11 -3.34 -4.19 -7.10
CA GLN A 11 -2.60 -3.00 -7.52
C GLN A 11 -3.29 -1.72 -7.05
N ALA A 12 -4.62 -1.67 -7.16
CA ALA A 12 -5.38 -0.52 -6.69
C ALA A 12 -5.20 -0.31 -5.20
N ASP A 13 -5.19 -1.40 -4.42
CA ASP A 13 -4.95 -1.33 -2.98
C ASP A 13 -3.55 -0.76 -2.68
N VAL A 14 -2.53 -1.22 -3.41
CA VAL A 14 -1.17 -0.71 -3.23
C VAL A 14 -1.11 0.78 -3.52
N TYR A 15 -1.69 1.22 -4.63
CA TYR A 15 -1.70 2.64 -4.98
C TYR A 15 -2.44 3.47 -3.94
N TYR A 16 -3.58 2.99 -3.49
CA TYR A 16 -4.38 3.67 -2.49
C TYR A 16 -3.60 3.84 -1.18
N CYS A 17 -3.00 2.75 -0.69
CA CYS A 17 -2.20 2.80 0.53
C CYS A 17 -0.98 3.68 0.37
N HIS A 18 -0.32 3.60 -0.78
CA HIS A 18 0.85 4.42 -1.08
C HIS A 18 0.50 5.91 -1.05
N ASP A 19 -0.62 6.28 -1.67
CA ASP A 19 -1.06 7.67 -1.69
C ASP A 19 -1.37 8.19 -0.29
N ARG A 20 -2.02 7.37 0.54
CA ARG A 20 -2.32 7.75 1.91
C ARG A 20 -1.06 7.98 2.72
N VAL A 21 -0.08 7.08 2.59
CA VAL A 21 1.21 7.24 3.27
C VAL A 21 1.90 8.51 2.80
N ALA A 22 1.96 8.74 1.50
CA ALA A 22 2.60 9.92 0.92
C ALA A 22 1.95 11.21 1.39
N LEU A 23 0.62 11.26 1.41
CA LEU A 23 -0.11 12.43 1.88
C LEU A 23 0.16 12.73 3.35
N LEU A 24 0.14 11.70 4.18
CA LEU A 24 0.38 11.89 5.60
C LEU A 24 1.82 12.32 5.86
N ARG A 25 2.79 11.71 5.19
CA ARG A 25 4.19 12.13 5.31
C ARG A 25 4.38 13.59 4.91
N ALA A 26 3.77 13.99 3.79
CA ALA A 26 3.86 15.37 3.31
C ALA A 26 3.25 16.33 4.32
N THR A 27 2.12 15.97 4.91
CA THR A 27 1.44 16.79 5.92
C THR A 27 2.31 16.92 7.16
N LEU A 28 2.86 15.81 7.66
CA LEU A 28 3.72 15.83 8.84
C LEU A 28 4.98 16.67 8.60
N TYR A 29 5.57 16.52 7.43
CA TYR A 29 6.75 17.29 7.04
C TYR A 29 6.44 18.79 7.01
N ARG A 30 5.32 19.16 6.39
CA ARG A 30 4.90 20.56 6.26
C ARG A 30 4.71 21.23 7.62
N TRP A 31 4.14 20.50 8.57
CA TRP A 31 3.85 21.01 9.90
C TRP A 31 5.00 20.80 10.87
N GLY A 32 6.11 20.19 10.43
CA GLY A 32 7.25 19.94 11.28
C GLY A 32 6.98 18.92 12.38
N LEU A 33 6.03 18.01 12.13
CA LEU A 33 5.64 17.02 13.12
C LEU A 33 6.43 15.72 12.92
N ARG A 34 6.58 14.98 14.02
CA ARG A 34 7.24 13.68 13.98
C ARG A 34 6.31 12.60 13.45
N PRO A 35 6.86 11.51 12.92
CA PRO A 35 6.03 10.37 12.51
C PRO A 35 5.14 9.89 13.66
N THR A 36 3.88 9.63 13.34
CA THR A 36 2.88 9.21 14.32
C THR A 36 2.61 7.71 14.22
N ALA A 37 1.92 7.18 15.24
CA ALA A 37 1.45 5.79 15.20
C ALA A 37 0.54 5.55 13.99
N HIS A 38 -0.25 6.55 13.63
CA HIS A 38 -1.13 6.46 12.46
C HIS A 38 -0.33 6.26 11.17
N LEU A 39 0.79 6.97 11.03
CA LEU A 39 1.66 6.77 9.87
C LEU A 39 2.22 5.35 9.83
N ARG A 40 2.63 4.83 10.97
CA ARG A 40 3.14 3.45 11.06
C ARG A 40 2.08 2.44 10.65
N GLU A 41 0.83 2.65 11.06
CA GLU A 41 -0.27 1.79 10.66
C GLU A 41 -0.48 1.82 9.16
N LEU A 42 -0.46 2.99 8.55
CA LEU A 42 -0.59 3.13 7.11
C LEU A 42 0.57 2.46 6.37
N GLU A 43 1.77 2.58 6.89
CA GLU A 43 2.93 1.92 6.30
C GLU A 43 2.81 0.39 6.38
N ARG A 44 2.29 -0.14 7.49
CA ARG A 44 2.02 -1.58 7.61
C ARG A 44 0.98 -2.04 6.62
N ASP A 45 -0.08 -1.25 6.45
CA ASP A 45 -1.12 -1.57 5.46
C ASP A 45 -0.55 -1.60 4.06
N LEU A 46 0.32 -0.66 3.73
CA LEU A 46 1.01 -0.63 2.46
C LEU A 46 1.86 -1.89 2.26
N GLN A 47 2.63 -2.28 3.26
CA GLN A 47 3.45 -3.49 3.19
C GLN A 47 2.60 -4.74 2.96
N ARG A 48 1.47 -4.85 3.66
CA ARG A 48 0.55 -5.97 3.45
C ARG A 48 0.01 -5.99 2.03
N ALA A 49 -0.38 -4.84 1.52
CA ALA A 49 -0.90 -4.74 0.16
C ALA A 49 0.17 -5.15 -0.87
N GLU A 50 1.40 -4.71 -0.66
CA GLU A 50 2.51 -5.08 -1.53
C GLU A 50 2.81 -6.57 -1.50
N LEU A 51 2.80 -7.16 -0.30
CA LEU A 51 3.03 -8.60 -0.15
C LEU A 51 1.92 -9.40 -0.81
N ARG A 52 0.68 -8.97 -0.64
CA ARG A 52 -0.46 -9.64 -1.27
C ARG A 52 -0.35 -9.60 -2.78
N LEU A 53 0.01 -8.46 -3.34
CA LEU A 53 0.21 -8.33 -4.78
C LEU A 53 1.31 -9.25 -5.27
N ARG A 54 2.41 -9.31 -4.54
CA ARG A 54 3.54 -10.19 -4.87
C ARG A 54 3.11 -11.66 -4.87
N GLU A 55 2.34 -12.08 -3.87
CA GLU A 55 1.83 -13.44 -3.79
C GLU A 55 0.94 -13.79 -4.97
N ILE A 56 0.04 -12.90 -5.34
CA ILE A 56 -0.86 -13.12 -6.46
C ILE A 56 -0.07 -13.26 -7.76
N ARG A 57 0.90 -12.38 -7.98
CA ARG A 57 1.77 -12.44 -9.16
C ARG A 57 2.59 -13.72 -9.19
N SER A 58 3.08 -14.15 -8.03
CA SER A 58 3.86 -15.37 -7.92
C SER A 58 3.05 -16.60 -8.30
N ARG A 59 1.79 -16.65 -7.89
CA ARG A 59 0.91 -17.75 -8.26
C ARG A 59 0.68 -17.82 -9.76
N GLN A 60 0.60 -16.67 -10.41
CA GLN A 60 0.37 -16.61 -11.84
C GLN A 60 1.61 -16.95 -12.65
N ALA A 61 2.77 -16.68 -12.11
CA ALA A 61 4.05 -16.96 -12.77
C ALA A 61 4.39 -18.46 -12.77
N SER A 62 3.77 -19.23 -11.89
CA SER A 62 3.99 -20.70 -11.84
C SER A 62 2.96 -21.47 -12.69
#